data_8ecd3b2e497ad3d61ea5ff19ee04f7e0
#
_entry.id   8ecd3b2e497ad3d61ea5ff19ee04f7e0
#
_cell.length_a   1.000
_cell.length_b   1.000
_cell.length_c   1.000
_cell.angle_alpha   90.00
_cell.angle_beta   90.00
_cell.angle_gamma   90.00
#
_symmetry.space_group_name_H-M   'P 1'
#
loop_
_entity.id
_entity.type
_entity.pdbx_description
1 polymer ?
#
loop_
_entity_poly.entity_id
_entity_poly.type
_entity_poly.pdbx_seq_one_letter_code
_entity_poly.pdbx_strand_id
1 'polypeptide(L)'
;MSHSFSLISTLAIGFAIAWALGFLMERIKVPALVGYLLAGIIISPATPGFVGDVNIASELSEIGVMLLMFGVGLHFSMTDLIRVKNIAVPGAILQMGLATCLGAVLAHFWGWPWGQSIVFGMCLSCASTVVLLKGLESRGILESGDGQIAVGWLVVEDIMTVLILVLLPPLASLLGSPLQNTEASLPLWQIVGITLAQVFGFIILMLVVGKRLLPWLLRQVAKTGSRELFTLSVLVFAIGIAYGAAQIFHVSFALGAFFSGMVMRESRYSHRAAMESLPLRDAFSVIFFVGVGMMFDPNVLYEQPLHVLAVLAIIILGKGLVAFGLVLLFRYTLHTALTVAAALSQIGEFSFILAALGLQLKILPQEGMSLVLAGAIISIALNPFAFATVGPARDFIKKRWGFARRMDARIDPMALMPDSVGSDILHGHVVLVGYGEKGKIILEELLQRHLSVVVVDDHHSVIEELR
;
A
#
# COMPACT_ATOMS: atom_id res chain seq x y z
N MET A 1 -28.69 -0.48 -28.90
CA MET A 1 -29.28 -0.83 -27.57
C MET A 1 -28.48 -1.89 -26.79
N SER A 2 -27.53 -2.61 -27.36
CA SER A 2 -26.74 -3.67 -26.68
C SER A 2 -25.72 -3.17 -25.64
N HIS A 3 -25.10 -2.01 -25.84
CA HIS A 3 -24.08 -1.50 -24.92
C HIS A 3 -24.61 -1.03 -23.55
N SER A 4 -25.84 -0.51 -23.46
CA SER A 4 -26.38 -0.03 -22.16
C SER A 4 -26.76 -1.17 -21.21
N PHE A 5 -27.14 -2.33 -21.76
CA PHE A 5 -27.40 -3.52 -20.93
C PHE A 5 -26.10 -4.19 -20.44
N SER A 6 -25.01 -4.08 -21.19
CA SER A 6 -23.72 -4.64 -20.81
C SER A 6 -23.13 -3.97 -19.54
N LEU A 7 -23.18 -2.64 -19.43
CA LEU A 7 -22.71 -1.91 -18.25
C LEU A 7 -23.51 -2.32 -16.98
N ILE A 8 -24.84 -2.24 -17.07
CA ILE A 8 -25.71 -2.52 -15.90
C ILE A 8 -25.58 -3.97 -15.46
N SER A 9 -25.57 -4.92 -16.40
CA SER A 9 -25.45 -6.34 -16.08
C SER A 9 -24.08 -6.68 -15.49
N THR A 10 -23.00 -6.14 -16.05
CA THR A 10 -21.62 -6.34 -15.54
C THR A 10 -21.52 -5.81 -14.11
N LEU A 11 -22.02 -4.60 -13.83
CA LEU A 11 -22.00 -4.04 -12.49
C LEU A 11 -22.90 -4.81 -11.51
N ALA A 12 -24.15 -5.08 -11.89
CA ALA A 12 -25.10 -5.75 -11.00
C ALA A 12 -24.64 -7.16 -10.61
N ILE A 13 -24.21 -7.95 -11.60
CA ILE A 13 -23.73 -9.32 -11.36
C ILE A 13 -22.37 -9.29 -10.66
N GLY A 14 -21.46 -8.41 -11.09
CA GLY A 14 -20.15 -8.22 -10.48
C GLY A 14 -20.27 -7.86 -9.00
N PHE A 15 -21.11 -6.89 -8.63
CA PHE A 15 -21.35 -6.52 -7.24
C PHE A 15 -22.02 -7.64 -6.43
N ALA A 16 -22.99 -8.34 -7.01
CA ALA A 16 -23.67 -9.42 -6.30
C ALA A 16 -22.70 -10.56 -5.94
N ILE A 17 -21.88 -10.99 -6.90
CA ILE A 17 -20.88 -12.04 -6.68
C ILE A 17 -19.76 -11.53 -5.75
N ALA A 18 -19.29 -10.29 -5.92
CA ALA A 18 -18.29 -9.69 -5.06
C ALA A 18 -18.78 -9.60 -3.61
N TRP A 19 -20.02 -9.19 -3.38
CA TRP A 19 -20.62 -9.17 -2.05
C TRP A 19 -20.70 -10.57 -1.43
N ALA A 20 -21.18 -11.56 -2.17
CA ALA A 20 -21.33 -12.92 -1.66
C ALA A 20 -19.97 -13.54 -1.32
N LEU A 21 -18.99 -13.42 -2.21
CA LEU A 21 -17.64 -13.96 -1.99
C LEU A 21 -16.86 -13.15 -0.95
N GLY A 22 -17.00 -11.82 -0.94
CA GLY A 22 -16.38 -10.98 0.08
C GLY A 22 -16.90 -11.33 1.48
N PHE A 23 -18.23 -11.52 1.63
CA PHE A 23 -18.82 -11.99 2.87
C PHE A 23 -18.32 -13.38 3.28
N LEU A 24 -18.19 -14.30 2.33
CA LEU A 24 -17.67 -15.64 2.61
C LEU A 24 -16.21 -15.59 3.08
N MET A 25 -15.36 -14.77 2.42
CA MET A 25 -13.95 -14.60 2.80
C MET A 25 -13.81 -14.01 4.21
N GLU A 26 -14.56 -12.96 4.54
CA GLU A 26 -14.55 -12.39 5.91
C GLU A 26 -14.98 -13.43 6.97
N ARG A 27 -15.96 -14.31 6.67
CA ARG A 27 -16.34 -15.39 7.58
C ARG A 27 -15.22 -16.37 7.89
N ILE A 28 -14.36 -16.67 6.92
CA ILE A 28 -13.21 -17.55 7.09
C ILE A 28 -11.94 -16.79 7.51
N LYS A 29 -12.08 -15.51 7.92
CA LYS A 29 -10.98 -14.62 8.36
C LYS A 29 -9.93 -14.34 7.28
N VAL A 30 -10.33 -14.39 6.01
CA VAL A 30 -9.55 -13.94 4.86
C VAL A 30 -10.04 -12.56 4.45
N PRO A 31 -9.17 -11.61 4.05
CA PRO A 31 -9.61 -10.29 3.60
C PRO A 31 -10.64 -10.37 2.47
N ALA A 32 -11.71 -9.55 2.53
CA ALA A 32 -12.79 -9.50 1.53
C ALA A 32 -12.28 -9.24 0.10
N LEU A 33 -11.14 -8.56 -0.02
CA LEU A 33 -10.43 -8.28 -1.28
C LEU A 33 -10.19 -9.55 -2.11
N VAL A 34 -9.86 -10.68 -1.46
CA VAL A 34 -9.72 -11.97 -2.15
C VAL A 34 -11.05 -12.39 -2.78
N GLY A 35 -12.17 -12.17 -2.08
CA GLY A 35 -13.51 -12.43 -2.61
C GLY A 35 -13.85 -11.57 -3.85
N TYR A 36 -13.41 -10.30 -3.86
CA TYR A 36 -13.61 -9.41 -5.00
C TYR A 36 -12.81 -9.82 -6.24
N LEU A 37 -11.55 -10.24 -6.05
CA LEU A 37 -10.72 -10.80 -7.11
C LEU A 37 -11.34 -12.10 -7.67
N LEU A 38 -11.79 -13.00 -6.79
CA LEU A 38 -12.47 -14.22 -7.20
C LEU A 38 -13.77 -13.95 -7.96
N ALA A 39 -14.54 -12.92 -7.57
CA ALA A 39 -15.72 -12.50 -8.33
C ALA A 39 -15.36 -12.10 -9.76
N GLY A 40 -14.28 -11.35 -9.93
CA GLY A 40 -13.75 -11.00 -11.25
C GLY A 40 -13.39 -12.23 -12.09
N ILE A 41 -12.72 -13.21 -11.48
CA ILE A 41 -12.38 -14.48 -12.15
C ILE A 41 -13.63 -15.21 -12.62
N ILE A 42 -14.68 -15.26 -11.79
CA ILE A 42 -15.93 -15.95 -12.13
C ILE A 42 -16.64 -15.31 -13.32
N ILE A 43 -16.62 -13.98 -13.45
CA ILE A 43 -17.24 -13.26 -14.55
C ILE A 43 -16.28 -12.95 -15.72
N SER A 44 -15.07 -13.53 -15.68
CA SER A 44 -14.07 -13.32 -16.74
C SER A 44 -14.38 -14.12 -18.00
N PRO A 45 -13.85 -13.71 -19.17
CA PRO A 45 -13.94 -14.51 -20.39
C PRO A 45 -13.29 -15.91 -20.28
N ALA A 46 -12.40 -16.12 -19.30
CA ALA A 46 -11.70 -17.39 -19.13
C ALA A 46 -12.54 -18.44 -18.36
N THR A 47 -13.69 -18.05 -17.77
CA THR A 47 -14.56 -18.96 -17.03
C THR A 47 -15.91 -19.12 -17.72
N PRO A 48 -16.48 -20.35 -17.74
CA PRO A 48 -17.79 -20.57 -18.33
C PRO A 48 -18.90 -19.90 -17.51
N GLY A 49 -19.85 -19.24 -18.16
CA GLY A 49 -20.99 -18.61 -17.51
C GLY A 49 -21.28 -17.21 -18.02
N PHE A 50 -21.65 -16.31 -17.10
CA PHE A 50 -21.83 -14.90 -17.44
C PHE A 50 -20.46 -14.24 -17.64
N VAL A 51 -20.28 -13.61 -18.79
CA VAL A 51 -19.06 -12.88 -19.14
C VAL A 51 -19.35 -11.38 -19.03
N GLY A 52 -18.64 -10.72 -18.12
CA GLY A 52 -18.64 -9.26 -17.98
C GLY A 52 -17.90 -8.58 -19.14
N ASP A 53 -18.24 -7.32 -19.40
CA ASP A 53 -17.53 -6.52 -20.39
C ASP A 53 -16.18 -6.04 -19.83
N VAL A 54 -15.09 -6.59 -20.35
CA VAL A 54 -13.72 -6.30 -19.89
C VAL A 54 -13.34 -4.85 -20.11
N ASN A 55 -13.81 -4.22 -21.22
CA ASN A 55 -13.48 -2.83 -21.50
C ASN A 55 -14.15 -1.89 -20.48
N ILE A 56 -15.43 -2.12 -20.22
CA ILE A 56 -16.17 -1.36 -19.20
C ILE A 56 -15.55 -1.57 -17.81
N ALA A 57 -15.18 -2.80 -17.47
CA ALA A 57 -14.52 -3.10 -16.22
C ALA A 57 -13.16 -2.40 -16.10
N SER A 58 -12.38 -2.32 -17.18
CA SER A 58 -11.10 -1.61 -17.23
C SER A 58 -11.26 -0.10 -17.02
N GLU A 59 -12.19 0.56 -17.73
CA GLU A 59 -12.45 1.99 -17.59
C GLU A 59 -12.92 2.35 -16.17
N LEU A 60 -13.82 1.57 -15.60
CA LEU A 60 -14.29 1.76 -14.24
C LEU A 60 -13.20 1.47 -13.20
N SER A 61 -12.30 0.53 -13.50
CA SER A 61 -11.13 0.23 -12.66
C SER A 61 -10.17 1.41 -12.58
N GLU A 62 -9.99 2.18 -13.66
CA GLU A 62 -9.17 3.40 -13.64
C GLU A 62 -9.75 4.44 -12.67
N ILE A 63 -11.07 4.62 -12.66
CA ILE A 63 -11.74 5.50 -11.67
C ILE A 63 -11.51 4.94 -10.24
N GLY A 64 -11.61 3.64 -10.08
CA GLY A 64 -11.33 2.96 -8.82
C GLY A 64 -9.90 3.24 -8.32
N VAL A 65 -8.91 3.13 -9.20
CA VAL A 65 -7.51 3.48 -8.88
C VAL A 65 -7.35 4.94 -8.49
N MET A 66 -7.99 5.88 -9.23
CA MET A 66 -7.91 7.30 -8.87
C MET A 66 -8.46 7.56 -7.46
N LEU A 67 -9.64 7.03 -7.13
CA LEU A 67 -10.26 7.22 -5.82
C LEU A 67 -9.48 6.51 -4.70
N LEU A 68 -8.91 5.34 -4.99
CA LEU A 68 -8.06 4.60 -4.06
C LEU A 68 -6.79 5.40 -3.76
N MET A 69 -6.10 5.89 -4.79
CA MET A 69 -4.88 6.69 -4.65
C MET A 69 -5.12 8.03 -3.97
N PHE A 70 -6.24 8.68 -4.26
CA PHE A 70 -6.68 9.86 -3.54
C PHE A 70 -6.87 9.58 -2.05
N GLY A 71 -7.51 8.45 -1.71
CA GLY A 71 -7.66 8.00 -0.32
C GLY A 71 -6.32 7.73 0.36
N VAL A 72 -5.38 7.06 -0.31
CA VAL A 72 -4.01 6.86 0.20
C VAL A 72 -3.34 8.21 0.47
N GLY A 73 -3.44 9.16 -0.48
CA GLY A 73 -2.91 10.52 -0.31
C GLY A 73 -3.50 11.25 0.90
N LEU A 74 -4.81 11.13 1.14
CA LEU A 74 -5.49 11.71 2.31
C LEU A 74 -4.99 11.14 3.64
N HIS A 75 -4.58 9.89 3.69
CA HIS A 75 -4.08 9.23 4.90
C HIS A 75 -2.56 9.36 5.07
N PHE A 76 -1.85 9.82 4.03
CA PHE A 76 -0.40 9.92 4.05
C PHE A 76 0.11 10.92 5.10
N SER A 77 0.83 10.46 6.13
CA SER A 77 1.41 11.28 7.20
C SER A 77 2.92 11.46 7.06
N MET A 78 3.34 12.67 6.72
CA MET A 78 4.77 13.02 6.74
C MET A 78 5.36 12.96 8.15
N THR A 79 4.59 13.29 9.17
CA THR A 79 5.05 13.29 10.56
C THR A 79 5.38 11.87 11.02
N ASP A 80 4.49 10.91 10.73
CA ASP A 80 4.70 9.51 11.12
C ASP A 80 5.87 8.88 10.36
N LEU A 81 6.03 9.23 9.08
CA LEU A 81 7.18 8.79 8.29
C LEU A 81 8.51 9.33 8.84
N ILE A 82 8.55 10.60 9.25
CA ILE A 82 9.78 11.23 9.78
C ILE A 82 10.29 10.49 11.01
N ARG A 83 9.41 9.93 11.84
CA ARG A 83 9.78 9.18 13.07
C ARG A 83 10.51 7.90 12.79
N VAL A 84 10.04 7.13 11.81
CA VAL A 84 10.60 5.82 11.46
C VAL A 84 11.53 5.87 10.24
N LYS A 85 11.80 7.06 9.70
CA LYS A 85 12.57 7.25 8.45
C LYS A 85 13.90 6.52 8.41
N ASN A 86 14.59 6.43 9.55
CA ASN A 86 15.94 5.86 9.62
C ASN A 86 15.94 4.35 9.34
N ILE A 87 14.83 3.66 9.55
CA ILE A 87 14.67 2.24 9.22
C ILE A 87 13.77 2.07 8.01
N ALA A 88 12.65 2.80 7.94
CA ALA A 88 11.64 2.62 6.91
C ALA A 88 12.16 2.98 5.51
N VAL A 89 12.86 4.11 5.37
CA VAL A 89 13.36 4.55 4.05
C VAL A 89 14.43 3.61 3.49
N PRO A 90 15.57 3.37 4.17
CA PRO A 90 16.57 2.46 3.61
C PRO A 90 16.07 1.02 3.55
N GLY A 91 15.24 0.60 4.51
CA GLY A 91 14.66 -0.74 4.55
C GLY A 91 13.75 -1.01 3.36
N ALA A 92 12.80 -0.14 3.08
CA ALA A 92 11.87 -0.29 1.96
C ALA A 92 12.62 -0.27 0.61
N ILE A 93 13.54 0.68 0.40
CA ILE A 93 14.32 0.77 -0.84
C ILE A 93 15.14 -0.51 -1.07
N LEU A 94 15.85 -0.98 -0.06
CA LEU A 94 16.68 -2.19 -0.18
C LEU A 94 15.80 -3.44 -0.37
N GLN A 95 14.70 -3.55 0.37
CA GLN A 95 13.78 -4.69 0.25
C GLN A 95 13.11 -4.72 -1.12
N MET A 96 12.58 -3.58 -1.63
CA MET A 96 12.00 -3.52 -2.97
C MET A 96 13.04 -3.83 -4.04
N GLY A 97 14.25 -3.30 -3.93
CA GLY A 97 15.34 -3.59 -4.86
C GLY A 97 15.70 -5.07 -4.88
N LEU A 98 15.88 -5.70 -3.71
CA LEU A 98 16.20 -7.12 -3.61
C LEU A 98 15.05 -8.00 -4.08
N ALA A 99 13.80 -7.68 -3.74
CA ALA A 99 12.64 -8.41 -4.22
C ALA A 99 12.50 -8.31 -5.75
N THR A 100 12.72 -7.10 -6.30
CA THR A 100 12.76 -6.89 -7.76
C THR A 100 13.85 -7.72 -8.41
N CYS A 101 15.06 -7.74 -7.86
CA CYS A 101 16.14 -8.57 -8.36
C CYS A 101 15.80 -10.07 -8.33
N LEU A 102 15.23 -10.56 -7.22
CA LEU A 102 14.83 -11.96 -7.11
C LEU A 102 13.77 -12.32 -8.16
N GLY A 103 12.75 -11.50 -8.32
CA GLY A 103 11.70 -11.70 -9.33
C GLY A 103 12.24 -11.60 -10.76
N ALA A 104 13.12 -10.63 -11.02
CA ALA A 104 13.74 -10.46 -12.33
C ALA A 104 14.65 -11.63 -12.71
N VAL A 105 15.47 -12.10 -11.79
CA VAL A 105 16.33 -13.26 -12.00
C VAL A 105 15.49 -14.51 -12.27
N LEU A 106 14.42 -14.72 -11.48
CA LEU A 106 13.52 -15.86 -11.68
C LEU A 106 12.86 -15.82 -13.09
N ALA A 107 12.27 -14.68 -13.47
CA ALA A 107 11.63 -14.54 -14.78
C ALA A 107 12.63 -14.68 -15.94
N HIS A 108 13.85 -14.17 -15.75
CA HIS A 108 14.91 -14.35 -16.74
C HIS A 108 15.32 -15.84 -16.91
N PHE A 109 15.35 -16.63 -15.83
CA PHE A 109 15.55 -18.08 -15.90
C PHE A 109 14.41 -18.80 -16.66
N TRP A 110 13.21 -18.23 -16.71
CA TRP A 110 12.13 -18.75 -17.55
C TRP A 110 12.26 -18.33 -19.02
N GLY A 111 13.33 -17.60 -19.39
CA GLY A 111 13.62 -17.16 -20.76
C GLY A 111 13.02 -15.80 -21.12
N TRP A 112 12.52 -15.05 -20.14
CA TRP A 112 11.99 -13.71 -20.44
C TRP A 112 13.12 -12.70 -20.68
N PRO A 113 12.92 -11.73 -21.59
CA PRO A 113 13.84 -10.61 -21.75
C PRO A 113 14.01 -9.83 -20.45
N TRP A 114 15.20 -9.25 -20.22
CA TRP A 114 15.50 -8.50 -19.00
C TRP A 114 14.49 -7.39 -18.68
N GLY A 115 14.00 -6.66 -19.68
CA GLY A 115 13.01 -5.61 -19.44
C GLY A 115 11.72 -6.14 -18.84
N GLN A 116 11.15 -7.20 -19.42
CA GLN A 116 9.96 -7.88 -18.90
C GLN A 116 10.21 -8.49 -17.51
N SER A 117 11.38 -9.09 -17.32
CA SER A 117 11.79 -9.69 -16.06
C SER A 117 11.89 -8.65 -14.92
N ILE A 118 12.45 -7.47 -15.20
CA ILE A 118 12.55 -6.38 -14.23
C ILE A 118 11.17 -5.87 -13.84
N VAL A 119 10.28 -5.63 -14.83
CA VAL A 119 8.90 -5.19 -14.56
C VAL A 119 8.15 -6.21 -13.72
N PHE A 120 8.30 -7.50 -14.03
CA PHE A 120 7.74 -8.58 -13.23
C PHE A 120 8.25 -8.57 -11.80
N GLY A 121 9.56 -8.44 -11.60
CA GLY A 121 10.16 -8.32 -10.27
C GLY A 121 9.65 -7.10 -9.49
N MET A 122 9.47 -5.95 -10.14
CA MET A 122 8.85 -4.77 -9.54
C MET A 122 7.42 -5.07 -9.06
N CYS A 123 6.62 -5.79 -9.86
CA CYS A 123 5.27 -6.19 -9.45
C CYS A 123 5.28 -7.08 -8.19
N LEU A 124 6.30 -7.90 -7.98
CA LEU A 124 6.40 -8.76 -6.79
C LEU A 124 6.92 -8.00 -5.56
N SER A 125 7.48 -6.81 -5.73
CA SER A 125 8.14 -6.08 -4.62
C SER A 125 7.16 -5.33 -3.71
N CYS A 126 5.98 -4.94 -4.18
CA CYS A 126 5.05 -4.07 -3.47
C CYS A 126 4.14 -4.87 -2.52
N ALA A 127 4.04 -4.44 -1.25
CA ALA A 127 3.12 -5.04 -0.29
C ALA A 127 1.73 -4.36 -0.34
N SER A 128 0.68 -5.03 0.18
CA SER A 128 -0.66 -4.47 0.27
C SER A 128 -0.85 -3.67 1.55
N THR A 129 -1.26 -2.42 1.40
CA THR A 129 -1.61 -1.52 2.49
C THR A 129 -2.79 -2.06 3.30
N VAL A 130 -3.84 -2.52 2.61
CA VAL A 130 -5.06 -3.04 3.25
C VAL A 130 -4.79 -4.29 4.08
N VAL A 131 -4.02 -5.23 3.54
CA VAL A 131 -3.72 -6.50 4.22
C VAL A 131 -2.83 -6.29 5.43
N LEU A 132 -1.81 -5.44 5.30
CA LEU A 132 -0.89 -5.12 6.39
C LEU A 132 -1.62 -4.44 7.54
N LEU A 133 -2.39 -3.38 7.26
CA LEU A 133 -3.14 -2.64 8.28
C LEU A 133 -4.15 -3.55 9.00
N LYS A 134 -4.98 -4.31 8.27
CA LYS A 134 -5.90 -5.29 8.88
C LYS A 134 -5.16 -6.36 9.69
N GLY A 135 -4.02 -6.81 9.22
CA GLY A 135 -3.17 -7.78 9.91
C GLY A 135 -2.66 -7.29 11.26
N LEU A 136 -2.23 -6.03 11.35
CA LEU A 136 -1.78 -5.38 12.59
C LEU A 136 -2.95 -5.02 13.52
N GLU A 137 -4.02 -4.45 12.94
CA GLU A 137 -5.23 -4.04 13.68
C GLU A 137 -5.92 -5.21 14.37
N SER A 138 -6.10 -6.33 13.65
CA SER A 138 -6.73 -7.55 14.21
C SER A 138 -5.96 -8.16 15.39
N ARG A 139 -4.72 -7.72 15.61
CA ARG A 139 -3.84 -8.14 16.72
C ARG A 139 -3.64 -7.06 17.75
N GLY A 140 -4.22 -5.88 17.56
CA GLY A 140 -4.08 -4.74 18.47
C GLY A 140 -2.66 -4.16 18.53
N ILE A 141 -1.82 -4.39 17.49
CA ILE A 141 -0.42 -3.93 17.46
C ILE A 141 -0.16 -2.81 16.45
N LEU A 142 -1.22 -2.23 15.88
CA LEU A 142 -1.09 -1.15 14.88
C LEU A 142 -0.35 0.06 15.44
N GLU A 143 -0.69 0.46 16.67
CA GLU A 143 -0.10 1.62 17.35
C GLU A 143 1.20 1.29 18.10
N SER A 144 1.63 0.03 18.12
CA SER A 144 2.90 -0.38 18.73
C SER A 144 4.09 0.07 17.89
N GLY A 145 5.30 0.11 18.49
CA GLY A 145 6.53 0.42 17.77
C GLY A 145 6.76 -0.48 16.53
N ASP A 146 6.47 -1.79 16.66
CA ASP A 146 6.55 -2.75 15.56
C ASP A 146 5.57 -2.42 14.44
N GLY A 147 4.32 -2.06 14.81
CA GLY A 147 3.28 -1.65 13.86
C GLY A 147 3.65 -0.36 13.13
N GLN A 148 4.15 0.63 13.84
CA GLN A 148 4.58 1.89 13.24
C GLN A 148 5.75 1.72 12.27
N ILE A 149 6.71 0.85 12.58
CA ILE A 149 7.81 0.51 11.67
C ILE A 149 7.26 -0.16 10.40
N ALA A 150 6.36 -1.14 10.54
CA ALA A 150 5.76 -1.83 9.39
C ALA A 150 4.94 -0.87 8.51
N VAL A 151 4.13 0.00 9.12
CA VAL A 151 3.34 1.01 8.40
C VAL A 151 4.23 2.04 7.73
N GLY A 152 5.24 2.56 8.43
CA GLY A 152 6.18 3.52 7.85
C GLY A 152 6.99 2.92 6.68
N TRP A 153 7.37 1.65 6.79
CA TRP A 153 8.02 0.91 5.70
C TRP A 153 7.11 0.80 4.48
N LEU A 154 5.86 0.40 4.68
CA LEU A 154 4.84 0.31 3.65
C LEU A 154 4.60 1.65 2.95
N VAL A 155 4.49 2.74 3.72
CA VAL A 155 4.31 4.10 3.15
C VAL A 155 5.46 4.46 2.20
N VAL A 156 6.69 4.08 2.52
CA VAL A 156 7.84 4.28 1.62
C VAL A 156 7.72 3.38 0.39
N GLU A 157 7.29 2.12 0.53
CA GLU A 157 7.03 1.23 -0.62
C GLU A 157 5.97 1.85 -1.55
N ASP A 158 4.89 2.39 -1.00
CA ASP A 158 3.82 3.04 -1.78
C ASP A 158 4.35 4.25 -2.56
N ILE A 159 5.14 5.12 -1.93
CA ILE A 159 5.78 6.27 -2.60
C ILE A 159 6.71 5.81 -3.72
N MET A 160 7.56 4.82 -3.43
CA MET A 160 8.48 4.28 -4.42
C MET A 160 7.74 3.63 -5.60
N THR A 161 6.64 2.95 -5.32
CA THR A 161 5.80 2.34 -6.37
C THR A 161 5.11 3.41 -7.23
N VAL A 162 4.60 4.48 -6.62
CA VAL A 162 4.06 5.62 -7.37
C VAL A 162 5.15 6.23 -8.26
N LEU A 163 6.38 6.37 -7.77
CA LEU A 163 7.51 6.85 -8.57
C LEU A 163 7.83 5.90 -9.74
N ILE A 164 7.82 4.59 -9.50
CA ILE A 164 7.99 3.57 -10.54
C ILE A 164 6.89 3.69 -11.59
N LEU A 165 5.62 3.79 -11.19
CA LEU A 165 4.48 3.94 -12.10
C LEU A 165 4.60 5.16 -13.02
N VAL A 166 5.18 6.24 -12.51
CA VAL A 166 5.43 7.47 -13.28
C VAL A 166 6.58 7.30 -14.26
N LEU A 167 7.64 6.62 -13.82
CA LEU A 167 8.84 6.44 -14.64
C LEU A 167 8.70 5.30 -15.68
N LEU A 168 7.78 4.38 -15.46
CA LEU A 168 7.64 3.20 -16.31
C LEU A 168 7.28 3.53 -17.76
N PRO A 169 6.31 4.42 -18.09
CA PRO A 169 5.98 4.77 -19.47
C PRO A 169 7.16 5.35 -20.26
N PRO A 170 7.89 6.36 -19.76
CA PRO A 170 9.05 6.90 -20.50
C PRO A 170 10.23 5.93 -20.60
N LEU A 171 10.33 4.97 -19.68
CA LEU A 171 11.37 3.94 -19.72
C LEU A 171 10.96 2.69 -20.50
N ALA A 172 9.71 2.64 -21.00
CA ALA A 172 9.15 1.47 -21.65
C ALA A 172 9.97 1.04 -22.90
N SER A 173 10.50 1.98 -23.65
CA SER A 173 11.36 1.67 -24.82
C SER A 173 12.65 0.96 -24.42
N LEU A 174 13.26 1.36 -23.31
CA LEU A 174 14.45 0.69 -22.75
C LEU A 174 14.13 -0.72 -22.26
N LEU A 175 12.93 -0.89 -21.77
CA LEU A 175 12.44 -2.17 -21.27
C LEU A 175 11.90 -3.07 -22.39
N GLY A 176 12.07 -2.65 -23.68
CA GLY A 176 11.74 -3.45 -24.84
C GLY A 176 10.29 -3.32 -25.32
N SER A 177 9.60 -2.21 -25.00
CA SER A 177 8.27 -1.95 -25.54
C SER A 177 8.30 -1.78 -27.07
N PRO A 178 7.45 -2.49 -27.83
CA PRO A 178 7.32 -2.33 -29.28
C PRO A 178 6.45 -1.12 -29.67
N LEU A 179 5.85 -0.40 -28.70
CA LEU A 179 4.85 0.64 -28.97
C LEU A 179 5.44 2.01 -29.32
N GLN A 180 6.75 2.19 -29.26
CA GLN A 180 7.34 3.47 -29.65
C GLN A 180 7.49 3.60 -31.17
N ASN A 181 6.78 4.59 -31.69
CA ASN A 181 6.94 5.06 -33.05
C ASN A 181 8.35 5.63 -33.23
N THR A 182 8.99 5.22 -34.33
CA THR A 182 10.33 5.55 -34.81
C THR A 182 10.56 7.04 -35.13
N GLU A 183 9.65 7.95 -34.79
CA GLU A 183 9.69 9.34 -35.26
C GLU A 183 10.36 10.37 -34.34
N ALA A 184 10.71 10.01 -33.10
CA ALA A 184 11.43 10.93 -32.24
C ALA A 184 12.64 10.23 -31.61
N SER A 185 13.76 10.27 -32.31
CA SER A 185 15.05 9.81 -31.79
C SER A 185 15.67 10.81 -30.79
N LEU A 186 14.91 11.19 -29.77
CA LEU A 186 15.49 11.93 -28.64
C LEU A 186 16.40 10.99 -27.85
N PRO A 187 17.59 11.42 -27.49
CA PRO A 187 18.46 10.61 -26.66
C PRO A 187 17.80 10.39 -25.29
N LEU A 188 18.01 9.21 -24.72
CA LEU A 188 17.38 8.73 -23.52
C LEU A 188 17.39 9.73 -22.34
N TRP A 189 18.53 10.39 -22.12
CA TRP A 189 18.66 11.38 -21.05
C TRP A 189 17.71 12.58 -21.24
N GLN A 190 17.35 12.93 -22.49
CA GLN A 190 16.35 13.98 -22.75
C GLN A 190 14.94 13.49 -22.43
N ILE A 191 14.59 12.25 -22.80
CA ILE A 191 13.28 11.65 -22.47
C ILE A 191 13.11 11.62 -20.95
N VAL A 192 14.09 11.08 -20.25
CA VAL A 192 14.08 11.03 -18.78
C VAL A 192 14.06 12.44 -18.19
N GLY A 193 14.85 13.37 -18.71
CA GLY A 193 14.89 14.75 -18.25
C GLY A 193 13.56 15.48 -18.43
N ILE A 194 12.89 15.33 -19.56
CA ILE A 194 11.57 15.91 -19.84
C ILE A 194 10.52 15.32 -18.89
N THR A 195 10.51 13.99 -18.73
CA THR A 195 9.57 13.35 -17.82
C THR A 195 9.76 13.77 -16.36
N LEU A 196 11.00 13.82 -15.90
CA LEU A 196 11.30 14.33 -14.55
C LEU A 196 10.86 15.79 -14.42
N ALA A 197 11.13 16.63 -15.42
CA ALA A 197 10.69 18.03 -15.41
C ALA A 197 9.16 18.16 -15.35
N GLN A 198 8.43 17.33 -16.08
CA GLN A 198 6.95 17.26 -16.05
C GLN A 198 6.45 16.83 -14.67
N VAL A 199 7.02 15.77 -14.10
CA VAL A 199 6.67 15.28 -12.76
C VAL A 199 6.97 16.33 -11.69
N PHE A 200 8.18 16.89 -11.68
CA PHE A 200 8.55 17.94 -10.73
C PHE A 200 7.72 19.21 -10.92
N GLY A 201 7.42 19.60 -12.18
CA GLY A 201 6.55 20.71 -12.49
C GLY A 201 5.15 20.50 -11.89
N PHE A 202 4.57 19.31 -12.06
CA PHE A 202 3.29 18.94 -11.43
C PHE A 202 3.37 18.99 -9.89
N ILE A 203 4.40 18.38 -9.30
CA ILE A 203 4.58 18.37 -7.84
C ILE A 203 4.70 19.79 -7.30
N ILE A 204 5.51 20.65 -7.92
CA ILE A 204 5.67 22.05 -7.53
C ILE A 204 4.34 22.79 -7.66
N LEU A 205 3.61 22.60 -8.76
CA LEU A 205 2.30 23.21 -8.94
C LEU A 205 1.34 22.80 -7.81
N MET A 206 1.30 21.51 -7.47
CA MET A 206 0.43 21.01 -6.40
C MET A 206 0.83 21.53 -5.03
N LEU A 207 2.12 21.61 -4.72
CA LEU A 207 2.62 22.09 -3.43
C LEU A 207 2.52 23.62 -3.29
N VAL A 208 2.63 24.39 -4.37
CA VAL A 208 2.57 25.87 -4.32
C VAL A 208 1.15 26.38 -4.52
N VAL A 209 0.48 25.95 -5.58
CA VAL A 209 -0.87 26.41 -5.94
C VAL A 209 -1.92 25.51 -5.30
N GLY A 210 -1.82 24.21 -5.44
CA GLY A 210 -2.78 23.23 -4.93
C GLY A 210 -2.98 23.35 -3.42
N LYS A 211 -1.90 23.46 -2.65
CA LYS A 211 -1.93 23.61 -1.18
C LYS A 211 -2.68 24.86 -0.70
N ARG A 212 -2.82 25.89 -1.53
CA ARG A 212 -3.58 27.10 -1.20
C ARG A 212 -4.98 27.09 -1.82
N LEU A 213 -5.08 26.69 -3.08
CA LEU A 213 -6.29 26.75 -3.87
C LEU A 213 -7.34 25.73 -3.41
N LEU A 214 -6.95 24.45 -3.20
CA LEU A 214 -7.90 23.39 -2.84
C LEU A 214 -8.56 23.64 -1.48
N PRO A 215 -7.82 23.95 -0.40
CA PRO A 215 -8.44 24.26 0.89
C PRO A 215 -9.32 25.52 0.82
N TRP A 216 -8.93 26.51 0.01
CA TRP A 216 -9.72 27.72 -0.17
C TRP A 216 -11.06 27.42 -0.87
N LEU A 217 -11.04 26.64 -1.97
CA LEU A 217 -12.24 26.20 -2.67
C LEU A 217 -13.17 25.40 -1.75
N LEU A 218 -12.61 24.39 -1.03
CA LEU A 218 -13.39 23.61 -0.07
C LEU A 218 -14.02 24.47 1.01
N ARG A 219 -13.31 25.50 1.48
CA ARG A 219 -13.84 26.44 2.45
C ARG A 219 -15.03 27.22 1.92
N GLN A 220 -14.99 27.66 0.63
CA GLN A 220 -16.11 28.34 0.02
C GLN A 220 -17.32 27.44 -0.13
N VAL A 221 -17.10 26.19 -0.59
CA VAL A 221 -18.15 25.19 -0.70
C VAL A 221 -18.74 24.83 0.65
N ALA A 222 -17.91 24.63 1.67
CA ALA A 222 -18.37 24.31 3.03
C ALA A 222 -19.29 25.39 3.62
N LYS A 223 -19.08 26.69 3.26
CA LYS A 223 -19.94 27.80 3.70
C LYS A 223 -21.36 27.72 3.13
N THR A 224 -21.59 27.00 2.04
CA THR A 224 -22.94 26.82 1.46
C THR A 224 -23.81 25.90 2.30
N GLY A 225 -23.21 25.10 3.21
CA GLY A 225 -23.92 24.10 4.02
C GLY A 225 -24.37 22.86 3.22
N SER A 226 -24.22 22.83 1.89
CA SER A 226 -24.62 21.71 1.06
C SER A 226 -23.63 20.54 1.18
N ARG A 227 -24.12 19.39 1.64
CA ARG A 227 -23.34 18.15 1.70
C ARG A 227 -23.04 17.63 0.30
N GLU A 228 -24.03 17.65 -0.58
CA GLU A 228 -23.89 17.18 -1.96
C GLU A 228 -22.79 17.93 -2.72
N LEU A 229 -22.81 19.27 -2.61
CA LEU A 229 -21.80 20.11 -3.26
C LEU A 229 -20.39 19.87 -2.68
N PHE A 230 -20.30 19.61 -1.38
CA PHE A 230 -19.03 19.29 -0.74
C PHE A 230 -18.47 17.95 -1.26
N THR A 231 -19.28 16.89 -1.28
CA THR A 231 -18.90 15.57 -1.81
C THR A 231 -18.51 15.67 -3.30
N LEU A 232 -19.30 16.39 -4.10
CA LEU A 232 -18.96 16.63 -5.51
C LEU A 232 -17.61 17.34 -5.66
N SER A 233 -17.32 18.32 -4.82
CA SER A 233 -16.03 19.03 -4.86
C SER A 233 -14.85 18.10 -4.55
N VAL A 234 -15.01 17.19 -3.59
CA VAL A 234 -13.99 16.19 -3.27
C VAL A 234 -13.74 15.28 -4.47
N LEU A 235 -14.80 14.83 -5.16
CA LEU A 235 -14.68 14.02 -6.37
C LEU A 235 -14.02 14.76 -7.52
N VAL A 236 -14.40 16.04 -7.73
CA VAL A 236 -13.77 16.90 -8.73
C VAL A 236 -12.28 17.05 -8.45
N PHE A 237 -11.88 17.18 -7.20
CA PHE A 237 -10.45 17.25 -6.87
C PHE A 237 -9.75 15.91 -7.05
N ALA A 238 -10.39 14.78 -6.69
CA ALA A 238 -9.79 13.48 -6.87
C ALA A 238 -9.61 13.12 -8.36
N ILE A 239 -10.69 13.18 -9.13
CA ILE A 239 -10.72 12.74 -10.53
C ILE A 239 -10.23 13.85 -11.47
N GLY A 240 -10.69 15.09 -11.27
CA GLY A 240 -10.37 16.21 -12.14
C GLY A 240 -8.90 16.59 -12.12
N ILE A 241 -8.25 16.58 -10.94
CA ILE A 241 -6.82 16.84 -10.83
C ILE A 241 -6.03 15.67 -11.43
N ALA A 242 -6.46 14.40 -11.21
CA ALA A 242 -5.84 13.23 -11.82
C ALA A 242 -5.88 13.33 -13.36
N TYR A 243 -7.04 13.65 -13.91
CA TYR A 243 -7.21 13.84 -15.35
C TYR A 243 -6.39 15.01 -15.88
N GLY A 244 -6.43 16.17 -15.21
CA GLY A 244 -5.65 17.35 -15.59
C GLY A 244 -4.14 17.08 -15.54
N ALA A 245 -3.66 16.35 -14.52
CA ALA A 245 -2.27 15.95 -14.42
C ALA A 245 -1.82 15.08 -15.59
N ALA A 246 -2.66 14.13 -16.00
CA ALA A 246 -2.37 13.26 -17.15
C ALA A 246 -2.36 14.04 -18.46
N GLN A 247 -3.30 14.96 -18.69
CA GLN A 247 -3.42 15.71 -19.93
C GLN A 247 -2.35 16.80 -20.08
N ILE A 248 -2.00 17.50 -18.99
CA ILE A 248 -1.10 18.66 -19.04
C ILE A 248 0.36 18.25 -18.82
N PHE A 249 0.60 17.36 -17.86
CA PHE A 249 1.95 16.96 -17.45
C PHE A 249 2.33 15.55 -17.91
N HIS A 250 1.42 14.84 -18.59
CA HIS A 250 1.63 13.45 -19.06
C HIS A 250 2.05 12.48 -17.95
N VAL A 251 1.60 12.74 -16.72
CA VAL A 251 1.80 11.86 -15.56
C VAL A 251 0.63 10.90 -15.40
N SER A 252 0.82 9.80 -14.64
CA SER A 252 -0.26 8.83 -14.44
C SER A 252 -1.43 9.41 -13.64
N PHE A 253 -2.66 8.95 -13.92
CA PHE A 253 -3.86 9.28 -13.12
C PHE A 253 -3.65 9.00 -11.64
N ALA A 254 -2.99 7.89 -11.32
CA ALA A 254 -2.69 7.48 -9.96
C ALA A 254 -1.87 8.53 -9.20
N LEU A 255 -0.81 9.08 -9.83
CA LEU A 255 0.01 10.14 -9.24
C LEU A 255 -0.80 11.41 -9.02
N GLY A 256 -1.59 11.84 -10.02
CA GLY A 256 -2.43 13.02 -9.92
C GLY A 256 -3.40 12.95 -8.75
N ALA A 257 -4.09 11.83 -8.62
CA ALA A 257 -5.03 11.56 -7.53
C ALA A 257 -4.33 11.52 -6.16
N PHE A 258 -3.18 10.85 -6.05
CA PHE A 258 -2.40 10.76 -4.82
C PHE A 258 -1.98 12.15 -4.30
N PHE A 259 -1.40 12.98 -5.17
CA PHE A 259 -1.00 14.34 -4.78
C PHE A 259 -2.21 15.23 -4.45
N SER A 260 -3.33 15.07 -5.13
CA SER A 260 -4.58 15.75 -4.78
C SER A 260 -5.01 15.41 -3.35
N GLY A 261 -5.00 14.13 -2.99
CA GLY A 261 -5.29 13.65 -1.63
C GLY A 261 -4.30 14.18 -0.60
N MET A 262 -3.00 14.12 -0.89
CA MET A 262 -1.94 14.60 0.00
C MET A 262 -2.08 16.11 0.29
N VAL A 263 -2.34 16.91 -0.73
CA VAL A 263 -2.54 18.36 -0.56
C VAL A 263 -3.83 18.65 0.23
N MET A 264 -4.87 17.86 0.00
CA MET A 264 -6.14 18.03 0.72
C MET A 264 -6.02 17.64 2.19
N ARG A 265 -5.16 16.70 2.56
CA ARG A 265 -4.89 16.32 3.94
C ARG A 265 -4.48 17.50 4.81
N GLU A 266 -3.71 18.44 4.30
CA GLU A 266 -3.30 19.65 5.04
C GLU A 266 -4.45 20.64 5.26
N SER A 267 -5.63 20.40 4.67
CA SER A 267 -6.82 21.20 4.87
C SER A 267 -7.47 20.89 6.22
N ARG A 268 -8.07 21.93 6.86
CA ARG A 268 -8.95 21.76 8.05
C ARG A 268 -10.17 20.87 7.76
N TYR A 269 -10.50 20.63 6.50
CA TYR A 269 -11.61 19.79 6.05
C TYR A 269 -11.18 18.39 5.65
N SER A 270 -9.91 18.01 5.88
CA SER A 270 -9.37 16.71 5.48
C SER A 270 -10.16 15.53 6.03
N HIS A 271 -10.51 15.58 7.32
CA HIS A 271 -11.30 14.52 7.95
C HIS A 271 -12.69 14.39 7.31
N ARG A 272 -13.37 15.52 7.08
CA ARG A 272 -14.67 15.51 6.39
C ARG A 272 -14.55 15.04 4.95
N ALA A 273 -13.52 15.48 4.22
CA ALA A 273 -13.27 15.02 2.86
C ALA A 273 -13.01 13.50 2.81
N ALA A 274 -12.25 12.97 3.77
CA ALA A 274 -12.04 11.53 3.91
C ALA A 274 -13.37 10.81 4.15
N MET A 275 -14.16 11.22 5.13
CA MET A 275 -15.44 10.59 5.46
C MET A 275 -16.45 10.60 4.30
N GLU A 276 -16.51 11.68 3.52
CA GLU A 276 -17.40 11.78 2.36
C GLU A 276 -16.89 11.00 1.13
N SER A 277 -15.57 10.82 0.98
CA SER A 277 -14.99 10.06 -0.13
C SER A 277 -14.90 8.55 0.12
N LEU A 278 -14.81 8.12 1.38
CA LEU A 278 -14.65 6.72 1.76
C LEU A 278 -15.68 5.77 1.12
N PRO A 279 -17.00 6.03 1.19
CA PRO A 279 -17.98 5.11 0.61
C PRO A 279 -17.84 4.93 -0.90
N LEU A 280 -17.50 6.02 -1.60
CA LEU A 280 -17.27 5.97 -3.05
C LEU A 280 -15.96 5.25 -3.38
N ARG A 281 -14.89 5.58 -2.66
CA ARG A 281 -13.62 4.86 -2.79
C ARG A 281 -13.82 3.36 -2.60
N ASP A 282 -14.53 2.96 -1.56
CA ASP A 282 -14.74 1.55 -1.24
C ASP A 282 -15.57 0.85 -2.33
N ALA A 283 -16.64 1.48 -2.83
CA ALA A 283 -17.44 0.93 -3.92
C ALA A 283 -16.64 0.77 -5.21
N PHE A 284 -15.88 1.79 -5.59
CA PHE A 284 -15.05 1.74 -6.80
C PHE A 284 -13.81 0.84 -6.63
N SER A 285 -13.29 0.67 -5.41
CA SER A 285 -12.27 -0.33 -5.12
C SER A 285 -12.76 -1.75 -5.39
N VAL A 286 -14.02 -2.07 -5.05
CA VAL A 286 -14.60 -3.38 -5.40
C VAL A 286 -14.60 -3.56 -6.91
N ILE A 287 -15.03 -2.54 -7.69
CA ILE A 287 -15.03 -2.61 -9.16
C ILE A 287 -13.61 -2.81 -9.69
N PHE A 288 -12.64 -2.09 -9.14
CA PHE A 288 -11.23 -2.24 -9.51
C PHE A 288 -10.75 -3.70 -9.30
N PHE A 289 -10.99 -4.27 -8.11
CA PHE A 289 -10.56 -5.64 -7.84
C PHE A 289 -11.29 -6.68 -8.70
N VAL A 290 -12.58 -6.47 -8.98
CA VAL A 290 -13.35 -7.31 -9.91
C VAL A 290 -12.74 -7.19 -11.31
N GLY A 291 -12.48 -5.97 -11.81
CA GLY A 291 -11.87 -5.75 -13.13
C GLY A 291 -10.49 -6.40 -13.26
N VAL A 292 -9.65 -6.27 -12.22
CA VAL A 292 -8.34 -6.94 -12.15
C VAL A 292 -8.51 -8.47 -12.14
N GLY A 293 -9.48 -9.00 -11.39
CA GLY A 293 -9.79 -10.43 -11.38
C GLY A 293 -10.21 -10.96 -12.75
N MET A 294 -10.91 -10.15 -13.56
CA MET A 294 -11.29 -10.54 -14.93
C MET A 294 -10.10 -10.69 -15.88
N MET A 295 -8.95 -10.10 -15.55
CA MET A 295 -7.71 -10.22 -16.34
C MET A 295 -6.93 -11.50 -16.01
N PHE A 296 -7.35 -12.26 -15.01
CA PHE A 296 -6.69 -13.48 -14.57
C PHE A 296 -7.03 -14.66 -15.48
N ASP A 297 -6.01 -15.37 -15.92
CA ASP A 297 -6.16 -16.66 -16.59
C ASP A 297 -5.96 -17.81 -15.59
N PRO A 298 -7.02 -18.52 -15.19
CA PRO A 298 -6.91 -19.65 -14.25
C PRO A 298 -6.05 -20.81 -14.76
N ASN A 299 -5.86 -20.94 -16.06
CA ASN A 299 -5.08 -22.03 -16.65
C ASN A 299 -3.63 -22.02 -16.14
N VAL A 300 -3.08 -20.84 -15.79
CA VAL A 300 -1.73 -20.72 -15.23
C VAL A 300 -1.51 -21.61 -14.00
N LEU A 301 -2.56 -21.87 -13.21
CA LEU A 301 -2.47 -22.74 -12.02
C LEU A 301 -2.24 -24.21 -12.39
N TYR A 302 -2.73 -24.63 -13.53
CA TYR A 302 -2.64 -26.03 -14.01
C TYR A 302 -1.48 -26.24 -14.96
N GLU A 303 -1.22 -25.29 -15.83
CA GLU A 303 -0.16 -25.36 -16.83
C GLU A 303 1.22 -25.08 -16.25
N GLN A 304 1.29 -24.16 -15.28
CA GLN A 304 2.55 -23.67 -14.72
C GLN A 304 2.59 -23.67 -13.17
N PRO A 305 2.25 -24.75 -12.49
CA PRO A 305 2.19 -24.80 -11.04
C PRO A 305 3.54 -24.48 -10.36
N LEU A 306 4.65 -24.86 -10.99
CA LEU A 306 6.00 -24.56 -10.50
C LEU A 306 6.33 -23.08 -10.56
N HIS A 307 5.87 -22.34 -11.60
CA HIS A 307 6.04 -20.89 -11.68
C HIS A 307 5.24 -20.19 -10.57
N VAL A 308 4.00 -20.62 -10.34
CA VAL A 308 3.17 -20.09 -9.23
C VAL A 308 3.84 -20.35 -7.87
N LEU A 309 4.34 -21.56 -7.63
CA LEU A 309 5.06 -21.87 -6.38
C LEU A 309 6.34 -21.05 -6.22
N ALA A 310 7.09 -20.83 -7.29
CA ALA A 310 8.30 -20.02 -7.25
C ALA A 310 7.97 -18.53 -6.96
N VAL A 311 6.91 -17.99 -7.57
CA VAL A 311 6.41 -16.66 -7.27
C VAL A 311 6.00 -16.52 -5.80
N LEU A 312 5.24 -17.48 -5.28
CA LEU A 312 4.86 -17.53 -3.88
C LEU A 312 6.07 -17.62 -2.94
N ALA A 313 7.08 -18.41 -3.32
CA ALA A 313 8.31 -18.49 -2.55
C ALA A 313 9.04 -17.13 -2.50
N ILE A 314 9.09 -16.38 -3.59
CA ILE A 314 9.67 -15.04 -3.59
C ILE A 314 8.84 -14.09 -2.72
N ILE A 315 7.51 -14.09 -2.86
CA ILE A 315 6.64 -13.18 -2.12
C ILE A 315 6.70 -13.48 -0.61
N ILE A 316 6.55 -14.74 -0.21
CA ILE A 316 6.43 -15.10 1.21
C ILE A 316 7.81 -15.24 1.84
N LEU A 317 8.68 -16.03 1.24
CA LEU A 317 10.00 -16.32 1.81
C LEU A 317 11.03 -15.25 1.40
N GLY A 318 11.11 -14.91 0.12
CA GLY A 318 12.10 -13.95 -0.39
C GLY A 318 11.95 -12.58 0.26
N LYS A 319 10.79 -11.95 0.10
CA LYS A 319 10.50 -10.64 0.72
C LYS A 319 10.55 -10.71 2.25
N GLY A 320 9.92 -11.73 2.83
CA GLY A 320 9.91 -11.92 4.28
C GLY A 320 11.30 -12.04 4.86
N LEU A 321 12.18 -12.87 4.29
CA LEU A 321 13.55 -13.06 4.75
C LEU A 321 14.41 -11.80 4.55
N VAL A 322 14.22 -11.09 3.44
CA VAL A 322 14.90 -9.81 3.20
C VAL A 322 14.50 -8.79 4.25
N ALA A 323 13.20 -8.59 4.50
CA ALA A 323 12.70 -7.68 5.52
C ALA A 323 13.20 -8.07 6.91
N PHE A 324 13.12 -9.36 7.28
CA PHE A 324 13.65 -9.91 8.51
C PHE A 324 15.13 -9.58 8.70
N GLY A 325 15.95 -9.88 7.68
CA GLY A 325 17.39 -9.63 7.72
C GLY A 325 17.74 -8.15 7.85
N LEU A 326 17.02 -7.27 7.13
CA LEU A 326 17.24 -5.82 7.19
C LEU A 326 16.89 -5.25 8.57
N VAL A 327 15.73 -5.63 9.16
CA VAL A 327 15.33 -5.16 10.50
C VAL A 327 16.37 -5.58 11.54
N LEU A 328 16.90 -6.82 11.46
CA LEU A 328 17.98 -7.26 12.33
C LEU A 328 19.31 -6.53 12.09
N LEU A 329 19.62 -6.19 10.84
CA LEU A 329 20.79 -5.40 10.46
C LEU A 329 20.72 -3.99 11.06
N PHE A 330 19.52 -3.39 11.08
CA PHE A 330 19.26 -2.10 11.75
C PHE A 330 19.20 -2.21 13.28
N ARG A 331 19.53 -3.40 13.84
CA ARG A 331 19.63 -3.68 15.28
C ARG A 331 18.33 -3.63 16.07
N TYR A 332 17.18 -3.77 15.44
CA TYR A 332 15.91 -3.95 16.13
C TYR A 332 15.76 -5.35 16.72
N THR A 333 14.68 -5.57 17.46
CA THR A 333 14.44 -6.83 18.16
C THR A 333 14.08 -7.97 17.20
N LEU A 334 14.23 -9.21 17.67
CA LEU A 334 13.80 -10.39 16.91
C LEU A 334 12.28 -10.37 16.66
N HIS A 335 11.51 -9.89 17.65
CA HIS A 335 10.05 -9.77 17.52
C HIS A 335 9.68 -8.78 16.42
N THR A 336 10.25 -7.58 16.43
CA THR A 336 10.07 -6.56 15.38
C THR A 336 10.39 -7.14 14.00
N ALA A 337 11.53 -7.85 13.87
CA ALA A 337 11.95 -8.42 12.59
C ALA A 337 10.96 -9.46 12.06
N LEU A 338 10.42 -10.32 12.92
CA LEU A 338 9.43 -11.33 12.53
C LEU A 338 8.08 -10.68 12.20
N THR A 339 7.66 -9.65 12.94
CA THR A 339 6.40 -8.93 12.73
C THR A 339 6.43 -8.18 11.39
N VAL A 340 7.49 -7.43 11.11
CA VAL A 340 7.66 -6.71 9.83
C VAL A 340 7.77 -7.70 8.67
N ALA A 341 8.50 -8.80 8.83
CA ALA A 341 8.59 -9.85 7.82
C ALA A 341 7.22 -10.46 7.49
N ALA A 342 6.42 -10.81 8.49
CA ALA A 342 5.08 -11.34 8.29
C ALA A 342 4.15 -10.32 7.64
N ALA A 343 4.22 -9.05 8.04
CA ALA A 343 3.42 -7.96 7.49
C ALA A 343 3.69 -7.74 5.98
N LEU A 344 4.95 -7.83 5.55
CA LEU A 344 5.37 -7.60 4.17
C LEU A 344 5.36 -8.86 3.30
N SER A 345 5.09 -10.06 3.85
CA SER A 345 5.08 -11.34 3.11
C SER A 345 3.85 -11.54 2.22
N GLN A 346 3.44 -10.53 1.51
CA GLN A 346 2.30 -10.52 0.58
C GLN A 346 2.48 -9.39 -0.43
N ILE A 347 1.69 -9.39 -1.54
CA ILE A 347 1.64 -8.30 -2.52
C ILE A 347 0.20 -7.79 -2.67
N GLY A 348 0.05 -6.60 -3.21
CA GLY A 348 -1.23 -5.91 -3.17
C GLY A 348 -1.63 -5.16 -4.42
N GLU A 349 -2.51 -4.19 -4.22
CA GLU A 349 -3.15 -3.39 -5.25
C GLU A 349 -2.16 -2.67 -6.18
N PHE A 350 -1.08 -2.15 -5.64
CA PHE A 350 -0.05 -1.50 -6.46
C PHE A 350 0.64 -2.46 -7.42
N SER A 351 0.82 -3.73 -7.03
CA SER A 351 1.33 -4.77 -7.92
C SER A 351 0.43 -4.99 -9.14
N PHE A 352 -0.90 -4.91 -8.94
CA PHE A 352 -1.86 -5.05 -10.03
C PHE A 352 -1.86 -3.84 -10.96
N ILE A 353 -1.79 -2.63 -10.39
CA ILE A 353 -1.70 -1.39 -11.18
C ILE A 353 -0.44 -1.40 -12.04
N LEU A 354 0.69 -1.81 -11.44
CA LEU A 354 1.96 -1.88 -12.13
C LEU A 354 1.96 -2.97 -13.22
N ALA A 355 1.38 -4.13 -12.94
CA ALA A 355 1.25 -5.22 -13.90
C ALA A 355 0.31 -4.85 -15.07
N ALA A 356 -0.83 -4.19 -14.79
CA ALA A 356 -1.75 -3.71 -15.80
C ALA A 356 -1.08 -2.66 -16.72
N LEU A 357 -0.35 -1.70 -16.13
CA LEU A 357 0.43 -0.72 -16.91
C LEU A 357 1.52 -1.40 -17.73
N GLY A 358 2.24 -2.37 -17.15
CA GLY A 358 3.25 -3.16 -17.88
C GLY A 358 2.67 -3.93 -19.06
N LEU A 359 1.46 -4.46 -18.91
CA LEU A 359 0.71 -5.13 -19.97
C LEU A 359 0.29 -4.14 -21.08
N GLN A 360 -0.28 -2.98 -20.72
CA GLN A 360 -0.64 -1.91 -21.65
C GLN A 360 0.57 -1.42 -22.46
N LEU A 361 1.71 -1.25 -21.80
CA LEU A 361 2.98 -0.86 -22.42
C LEU A 361 3.68 -2.00 -23.18
N LYS A 362 3.12 -3.21 -23.19
CA LYS A 362 3.71 -4.42 -23.79
C LYS A 362 5.12 -4.77 -23.27
N ILE A 363 5.42 -4.40 -22.03
CA ILE A 363 6.65 -4.73 -21.29
C ILE A 363 6.43 -5.78 -20.20
N LEU A 364 5.21 -6.32 -20.10
CA LEU A 364 4.88 -7.49 -19.30
C LEU A 364 3.99 -8.40 -20.15
N PRO A 365 4.25 -9.73 -20.20
CA PRO A 365 3.37 -10.67 -20.91
C PRO A 365 2.11 -10.96 -20.08
N GLN A 366 1.04 -11.46 -20.74
CA GLN A 366 -0.21 -11.87 -20.09
C GLN A 366 0.03 -12.93 -19.00
N GLU A 367 0.95 -13.86 -19.27
CA GLU A 367 1.41 -14.84 -18.27
C GLU A 367 1.91 -14.18 -16.99
N GLY A 368 2.70 -13.11 -17.12
CA GLY A 368 3.22 -12.34 -15.98
C GLY A 368 2.11 -11.72 -15.15
N MET A 369 1.09 -11.16 -15.80
CA MET A 369 -0.11 -10.66 -15.12
C MET A 369 -0.80 -11.75 -14.32
N SER A 370 -1.01 -12.92 -14.93
CA SER A 370 -1.66 -14.07 -14.28
C SER A 370 -0.84 -14.62 -13.10
N LEU A 371 0.49 -14.68 -13.23
CA LEU A 371 1.38 -15.09 -12.13
C LEU A 371 1.36 -14.10 -10.96
N VAL A 372 1.36 -12.79 -11.23
CA VAL A 372 1.23 -11.75 -10.21
C VAL A 372 -0.10 -11.89 -9.47
N LEU A 373 -1.21 -12.09 -10.19
CA LEU A 373 -2.54 -12.26 -9.60
C LEU A 373 -2.64 -13.54 -8.77
N ALA A 374 -2.15 -14.67 -9.28
CA ALA A 374 -2.09 -15.92 -8.51
C ALA A 374 -1.28 -15.74 -7.22
N GLY A 375 -0.08 -15.15 -7.35
CA GLY A 375 0.79 -14.85 -6.21
C GLY A 375 0.11 -13.97 -5.17
N ALA A 376 -0.61 -12.95 -5.60
CA ALA A 376 -1.32 -12.04 -4.70
C ALA A 376 -2.47 -12.73 -3.97
N ILE A 377 -3.39 -13.37 -4.70
CA ILE A 377 -4.55 -14.04 -4.10
C ILE A 377 -4.10 -15.02 -3.02
N ILE A 378 -3.11 -15.86 -3.35
CA ILE A 378 -2.63 -16.88 -2.42
C ILE A 378 -1.84 -16.27 -1.27
N SER A 379 -0.95 -15.28 -1.52
CA SER A 379 -0.15 -14.65 -0.46
C SER A 379 -1.02 -13.84 0.51
N ILE A 380 -2.05 -13.14 0.02
CA ILE A 380 -3.02 -12.43 0.85
C ILE A 380 -3.80 -13.43 1.72
N ALA A 381 -4.28 -14.53 1.14
CA ALA A 381 -5.01 -15.55 1.89
C ALA A 381 -4.13 -16.24 2.95
N LEU A 382 -2.83 -16.38 2.68
CA LEU A 382 -1.88 -16.99 3.61
C LEU A 382 -1.31 -16.01 4.66
N ASN A 383 -1.46 -14.71 4.48
CA ASN A 383 -0.87 -13.71 5.37
C ASN A 383 -1.31 -13.82 6.84
N PRO A 384 -2.59 -14.10 7.20
CA PRO A 384 -2.98 -14.37 8.58
C PRO A 384 -2.20 -15.50 9.25
N PHE A 385 -1.85 -16.53 8.48
CA PHE A 385 -1.02 -17.65 8.97
C PHE A 385 0.44 -17.21 9.15
N ALA A 386 0.99 -16.39 8.25
CA ALA A 386 2.33 -15.81 8.43
C ALA A 386 2.44 -15.07 9.76
N PHE A 387 1.49 -14.22 10.10
CA PHE A 387 1.45 -13.56 11.41
C PHE A 387 1.28 -14.54 12.58
N ALA A 388 0.50 -15.60 12.42
CA ALA A 388 0.32 -16.60 13.48
C ALA A 388 1.62 -17.34 13.81
N THR A 389 2.56 -17.42 12.87
CA THR A 389 3.87 -18.04 13.09
C THR A 389 4.85 -17.17 13.87
N VAL A 390 4.63 -15.86 14.01
CA VAL A 390 5.59 -14.93 14.64
C VAL A 390 5.97 -15.35 16.07
N GLY A 391 4.98 -15.63 16.93
CA GLY A 391 5.22 -16.09 18.29
C GLY A 391 5.99 -17.43 18.36
N PRO A 392 5.44 -18.50 17.77
CA PRO A 392 6.12 -19.81 17.72
C PRO A 392 7.52 -19.76 17.11
N ALA A 393 7.72 -18.99 16.02
CA ALA A 393 9.02 -18.84 15.39
C ALA A 393 10.02 -18.14 16.31
N ARG A 394 9.60 -17.04 16.99
CA ARG A 394 10.41 -16.36 17.99
C ARG A 394 10.88 -17.32 19.08
N ASP A 395 9.96 -18.10 19.65
CA ASP A 395 10.27 -19.03 20.73
C ASP A 395 11.18 -20.16 20.26
N PHE A 396 10.95 -20.70 19.07
CA PHE A 396 11.81 -21.71 18.46
C PHE A 396 13.24 -21.21 18.23
N ILE A 397 13.37 -20.00 17.63
CA ILE A 397 14.67 -19.40 17.34
C ILE A 397 15.44 -19.11 18.65
N LYS A 398 14.75 -18.58 19.67
CA LYS A 398 15.35 -18.34 21.00
C LYS A 398 15.81 -19.61 21.72
N LYS A 399 15.08 -20.70 21.56
CA LYS A 399 15.46 -22.00 22.14
C LYS A 399 16.67 -22.60 21.44
N ARG A 400 16.76 -22.45 20.11
CA ARG A 400 17.79 -23.11 19.29
C ARG A 400 19.11 -22.35 19.26
N TRP A 401 19.09 -21.02 19.28
CA TRP A 401 20.27 -20.17 19.09
C TRP A 401 20.47 -19.17 20.23
N GLY A 402 21.57 -19.30 20.98
CA GLY A 402 21.90 -18.39 22.07
C GLY A 402 22.10 -16.93 21.63
N PHE A 403 22.53 -16.72 20.38
CA PHE A 403 22.67 -15.40 19.77
C PHE A 403 21.30 -14.69 19.62
N ALA A 404 20.24 -15.45 19.31
CA ALA A 404 18.89 -14.91 19.17
C ALA A 404 18.35 -14.31 20.49
N ARG A 405 18.76 -14.85 21.65
CA ARG A 405 18.41 -14.27 22.97
C ARG A 405 19.00 -12.88 23.14
N ARG A 406 20.22 -12.63 22.65
CA ARG A 406 20.85 -11.32 22.68
C ARG A 406 20.17 -10.34 21.70
N MET A 407 19.65 -10.84 20.57
CA MET A 407 18.91 -10.01 19.62
C MET A 407 17.53 -9.61 20.13
N ASP A 408 16.85 -10.50 20.85
CA ASP A 408 15.55 -10.25 21.44
C ASP A 408 15.64 -9.34 22.69
N ALA A 409 16.79 -9.34 23.38
CA ALA A 409 17.08 -8.48 24.52
C ALA A 409 17.60 -7.08 24.12
N ARG A 410 17.63 -6.74 22.82
CA ARG A 410 17.99 -5.40 22.37
C ARG A 410 16.95 -4.40 22.87
N ILE A 411 17.42 -3.25 23.30
CA ILE A 411 16.52 -2.13 23.63
C ILE A 411 15.97 -1.62 22.30
N ASP A 412 14.66 -1.53 22.21
CA ASP A 412 13.99 -0.93 21.06
C ASP A 412 14.39 0.56 21.00
N PRO A 413 14.98 1.02 19.87
CA PRO A 413 15.33 2.44 19.73
C PRO A 413 14.13 3.39 19.86
N MET A 414 12.90 2.91 19.62
CA MET A 414 11.67 3.70 19.82
C MET A 414 11.18 3.73 21.26
N ALA A 415 11.62 2.79 22.11
CA ALA A 415 11.30 2.75 23.53
C ALA A 415 12.25 3.60 24.40
N LEU A 416 13.26 4.23 23.78
CA LEU A 416 14.17 5.10 24.51
C LEU A 416 13.47 6.39 24.92
N MET A 417 13.68 6.77 26.18
CA MET A 417 13.23 8.07 26.69
C MET A 417 13.96 9.19 25.93
N PRO A 418 13.27 10.28 25.55
CA PRO A 418 13.93 11.41 24.90
C PRO A 418 15.06 11.98 25.77
N ASP A 419 16.18 12.35 25.16
CA ASP A 419 17.32 12.99 25.83
C ASP A 419 16.96 14.32 26.51
N SER A 420 15.77 14.87 26.21
CA SER A 420 15.23 16.09 26.83
C SER A 420 14.69 15.91 28.25
N VAL A 421 14.52 14.65 28.71
CA VAL A 421 14.08 14.38 30.07
C VAL A 421 15.30 14.41 31.00
N GLY A 422 15.42 15.48 31.80
CA GLY A 422 16.52 15.65 32.75
C GLY A 422 16.54 14.53 33.79
N SER A 423 17.74 14.08 34.13
CA SER A 423 17.95 13.04 35.18
C SER A 423 17.32 13.39 36.53
N ASP A 424 17.08 14.68 36.78
CA ASP A 424 16.54 15.18 38.03
C ASP A 424 15.04 14.82 38.25
N ILE A 425 14.31 14.58 37.13
CA ILE A 425 12.89 14.17 37.17
C ILE A 425 12.77 12.68 37.48
N LEU A 426 13.84 11.92 37.31
CA LEU A 426 13.86 10.45 37.49
C LEU A 426 14.16 10.01 38.94
N HIS A 427 14.26 10.92 39.90
CA HIS A 427 14.45 10.59 41.33
C HIS A 427 13.13 10.67 42.07
N GLY A 428 12.70 9.56 42.70
CA GLY A 428 11.47 9.50 43.48
C GLY A 428 10.18 9.56 42.70
N HIS A 429 10.22 9.22 41.43
CA HIS A 429 9.05 9.23 40.55
C HIS A 429 8.21 7.95 40.68
N VAL A 430 6.93 8.07 40.34
CA VAL A 430 5.98 6.96 40.20
C VAL A 430 5.98 6.48 38.75
N VAL A 431 6.06 5.17 38.56
CA VAL A 431 5.90 4.58 37.20
C VAL A 431 4.47 4.09 37.06
N LEU A 432 3.71 4.72 36.15
CA LEU A 432 2.35 4.32 35.79
C LEU A 432 2.39 3.50 34.53
N VAL A 433 2.03 2.21 34.61
CA VAL A 433 1.98 1.31 33.46
C VAL A 433 0.54 1.20 32.97
N GLY A 434 0.31 1.64 31.71
CA GLY A 434 -1.01 1.69 31.08
C GLY A 434 -1.73 3.03 31.32
N TYR A 435 -2.09 3.73 30.22
CA TYR A 435 -2.79 5.00 30.21
C TYR A 435 -4.20 4.90 29.62
N GLY A 436 -4.90 3.81 29.91
CA GLY A 436 -6.34 3.69 29.63
C GLY A 436 -7.18 4.61 30.53
N GLU A 437 -8.50 4.48 30.49
CA GLU A 437 -9.42 5.34 31.30
C GLU A 437 -9.03 5.41 32.79
N LYS A 438 -8.66 4.26 33.38
CA LYS A 438 -8.21 4.22 34.79
C LYS A 438 -6.85 4.87 34.97
N GLY A 439 -5.92 4.71 34.05
CA GLY A 439 -4.60 5.32 34.08
C GLY A 439 -4.68 6.84 34.03
N LYS A 440 -5.59 7.41 33.23
CA LYS A 440 -5.86 8.86 33.20
C LYS A 440 -6.25 9.41 34.56
N ILE A 441 -7.21 8.77 35.24
CA ILE A 441 -7.67 9.17 36.57
C ILE A 441 -6.54 9.10 37.59
N ILE A 442 -5.74 8.02 37.56
CA ILE A 442 -4.62 7.83 38.46
C ILE A 442 -3.53 8.89 38.22
N LEU A 443 -3.23 9.20 36.94
CA LEU A 443 -2.25 10.22 36.61
C LEU A 443 -2.68 11.60 37.11
N GLU A 444 -3.94 11.99 36.91
CA GLU A 444 -4.49 13.26 37.41
C GLU A 444 -4.34 13.39 38.93
N GLU A 445 -4.68 12.34 39.66
CA GLU A 445 -4.53 12.31 41.12
C GLU A 445 -3.06 12.42 41.58
N LEU A 446 -2.13 11.71 40.87
CA LEU A 446 -0.70 11.77 41.18
C LEU A 446 -0.11 13.17 40.91
N LEU A 447 -0.53 13.80 39.78
CA LEU A 447 -0.11 15.17 39.47
C LEU A 447 -0.65 16.21 40.45
N GLN A 448 -1.90 16.05 40.93
CA GLN A 448 -2.46 16.92 42.00
C GLN A 448 -1.65 16.82 43.30
N ARG A 449 -1.02 15.68 43.56
CA ARG A 449 -0.12 15.47 44.69
C ARG A 449 1.31 15.92 44.46
N HIS A 450 1.58 16.59 43.32
CA HIS A 450 2.91 17.07 42.90
C HIS A 450 3.96 15.95 42.79
N LEU A 451 3.54 14.72 42.48
CA LEU A 451 4.46 13.60 42.25
C LEU A 451 4.94 13.61 40.83
N SER A 452 6.23 13.37 40.62
CA SER A 452 6.78 13.12 39.26
C SER A 452 6.32 11.75 38.79
N VAL A 453 5.72 11.68 37.60
CA VAL A 453 5.18 10.44 37.05
C VAL A 453 5.81 10.15 35.72
N VAL A 454 6.24 8.90 35.54
CA VAL A 454 6.65 8.35 34.25
C VAL A 454 5.56 7.41 33.77
N VAL A 455 4.93 7.73 32.62
CA VAL A 455 3.90 6.88 32.02
C VAL A 455 4.55 5.94 31.02
N VAL A 456 4.22 4.65 31.13
CA VAL A 456 4.63 3.60 30.20
C VAL A 456 3.38 3.02 29.56
N ASP A 457 3.26 3.16 28.24
CA ASP A 457 2.14 2.64 27.47
C ASP A 457 2.67 2.02 26.16
N ASP A 458 1.96 1.07 25.61
CA ASP A 458 2.27 0.44 24.33
C ASP A 458 1.64 1.19 23.14
N HIS A 459 0.72 2.13 23.41
CA HIS A 459 0.10 3.00 22.41
C HIS A 459 0.89 4.29 22.26
N HIS A 460 1.50 4.48 21.12
CA HIS A 460 2.34 5.64 20.85
C HIS A 460 1.56 6.98 20.82
N SER A 461 0.31 6.95 20.36
CA SER A 461 -0.60 8.10 20.37
C SER A 461 -0.80 8.68 21.79
N VAL A 462 -0.86 7.79 22.79
CA VAL A 462 -0.97 8.14 24.20
C VAL A 462 0.29 8.84 24.71
N ILE A 463 1.46 8.33 24.34
CA ILE A 463 2.74 8.92 24.74
C ILE A 463 2.90 10.34 24.18
N GLU A 464 2.34 10.61 22.99
CA GLU A 464 2.38 11.94 22.38
C GLU A 464 1.39 12.92 22.98
N GLU A 465 0.21 12.46 23.36
CA GLU A 465 -0.78 13.30 24.07
C GLU A 465 -0.21 13.81 25.40
N LEU A 466 0.72 13.05 25.99
CA LEU A 466 1.33 13.36 27.29
C LEU A 466 2.65 14.14 27.19
N ARG A 467 3.23 14.30 26.02
CA ARG A 467 4.42 15.13 25.74
C ARG A 467 4.07 16.57 25.50
#